data_6a65b85341e8f4953b78e51b7ac119d1
#
_entry.id   6a65b85341e8f4953b78e51b7ac119d1
#
_cell.length_a   1.000
_cell.length_b   1.000
_cell.length_c   1.000
_cell.angle_alpha   90.00
_cell.angle_beta   90.00
_cell.angle_gamma   90.00
#
_symmetry.space_group_name_H-M   'P 1'
#
loop_
_entity.id
_entity.type
_entity.pdbx_description
1 polymer ?
#
loop_
_entity_poly.entity_id
_entity_poly.type
_entity_poly.pdbx_seq_one_letter_code
_entity_poly.pdbx_strand_id
1 'polypeptide(L)'
;MDMDEMAFYSLDEQAIKKEIAYKKENLPTADVLFSWICTPKRLFFEELHVLLMIVVPPLLFILPMEEDDNFIYAFIFFVIFFLFGLYYRFTIFQPKTYSYELTKVGIRYTIEENVHESFYKFSRAGGKFAAGISVIAVIFFGPLALAGAGAGLLHAKAMSNHRKRTEYEEYIIPNSFRVRYQHSRQQVALNP
;
A
#
# COMPACT_ATOMS: atom_id res chain seq x y z
N MET A 1 7.36 -11.57 36.69
CA MET A 1 6.96 -12.64 35.74
C MET A 1 5.73 -13.29 36.35
N ASP A 2 4.57 -13.09 35.74
CA ASP A 2 3.29 -13.60 36.23
C ASP A 2 3.22 -15.14 36.12
N MET A 3 2.48 -15.80 37.04
CA MET A 3 2.33 -17.26 37.03
C MET A 3 1.77 -17.79 35.66
N ASP A 4 0.94 -17.02 34.98
CA ASP A 4 0.38 -17.38 33.67
C ASP A 4 1.43 -17.38 32.55
N GLU A 5 2.44 -16.51 32.65
CA GLU A 5 3.55 -16.43 31.69
C GLU A 5 4.46 -17.67 31.80
N MET A 6 4.73 -18.11 33.02
CA MET A 6 5.49 -19.36 33.27
C MET A 6 4.75 -20.61 32.77
N ALA A 7 3.44 -20.66 32.94
CA ALA A 7 2.63 -21.77 32.49
C ALA A 7 2.64 -21.92 30.95
N PHE A 8 2.63 -20.81 30.20
CA PHE A 8 2.69 -20.83 28.74
C PHE A 8 4.05 -21.34 28.22
N TYR A 9 5.16 -20.89 28.82
CA TYR A 9 6.50 -21.35 28.42
C TYR A 9 6.84 -22.78 28.87
N SER A 10 6.05 -23.36 29.77
CA SER A 10 6.18 -24.77 30.20
C SER A 10 5.40 -25.74 29.27
N LEU A 11 4.57 -25.24 28.36
CA LEU A 11 3.83 -26.08 27.43
C LEU A 11 4.78 -26.72 26.39
N ASP A 12 4.56 -27.99 26.12
CA ASP A 12 5.23 -28.67 25.01
C ASP A 12 4.88 -27.98 23.69
N GLU A 13 5.83 -27.97 22.74
CA GLU A 13 5.66 -27.34 21.43
C GLU A 13 4.41 -27.82 20.70
N GLN A 14 4.03 -29.07 20.87
CA GLN A 14 2.81 -29.64 20.31
C GLN A 14 1.54 -29.05 20.94
N ALA A 15 1.55 -28.78 22.24
CA ALA A 15 0.43 -28.17 22.94
C ALA A 15 0.23 -26.71 22.50
N ILE A 16 1.34 -25.96 22.34
CA ILE A 16 1.31 -24.58 21.81
C ILE A 16 0.71 -24.55 20.39
N LYS A 17 1.16 -25.42 19.50
CA LYS A 17 0.63 -25.52 18.12
C LYS A 17 -0.87 -25.84 18.11
N LYS A 18 -1.31 -26.73 18.99
CA LYS A 18 -2.73 -27.10 19.11
C LYS A 18 -3.56 -25.92 19.62
N GLU A 19 -3.08 -25.17 20.58
CA GLU A 19 -3.77 -23.99 21.10
C GLU A 19 -3.86 -22.87 20.06
N ILE A 20 -2.78 -22.61 19.31
CA ILE A 20 -2.76 -21.65 18.21
C ILE A 20 -3.77 -22.07 17.14
N ALA A 21 -3.81 -23.35 16.76
CA ALA A 21 -4.76 -23.86 15.78
C ALA A 21 -6.21 -23.66 16.24
N TYR A 22 -6.50 -24.00 17.49
CA TYR A 22 -7.81 -23.79 18.10
C TYR A 22 -8.24 -22.31 18.10
N LYS A 23 -7.35 -21.41 18.50
CA LYS A 23 -7.61 -19.97 18.50
C LYS A 23 -7.84 -19.45 17.09
N LYS A 24 -7.05 -19.91 16.10
CA LYS A 24 -7.20 -19.52 14.70
C LYS A 24 -8.54 -19.96 14.11
N GLU A 25 -9.00 -21.14 14.44
CA GLU A 25 -10.30 -21.66 13.97
C GLU A 25 -11.49 -20.88 14.58
N ASN A 26 -11.39 -20.48 15.84
CA ASN A 26 -12.48 -19.79 16.55
C ASN A 26 -12.45 -18.26 16.39
N LEU A 27 -11.32 -17.66 15.94
CA LEU A 27 -11.19 -16.22 15.82
C LEU A 27 -12.21 -15.58 14.87
N PRO A 28 -12.55 -16.15 13.68
CA PRO A 28 -13.52 -15.55 12.77
C PRO A 28 -14.94 -15.43 13.33
N THR A 29 -15.32 -16.35 14.23
CA THR A 29 -16.67 -16.43 14.81
C THR A 29 -16.76 -15.86 16.23
N ALA A 30 -15.63 -15.44 16.81
CA ALA A 30 -15.58 -14.93 18.18
C ALA A 30 -16.33 -13.61 18.35
N ASP A 31 -17.01 -13.46 19.48
CA ASP A 31 -17.71 -12.23 19.84
C ASP A 31 -16.77 -11.05 19.98
N VAL A 32 -17.16 -9.91 19.39
CA VAL A 32 -16.40 -8.67 19.47
C VAL A 32 -16.61 -8.02 20.83
N LEU A 33 -15.53 -7.84 21.58
CA LEU A 33 -15.53 -7.17 22.87
C LEU A 33 -15.42 -5.65 22.72
N PHE A 34 -14.58 -5.22 21.78
CA PHE A 34 -14.31 -3.81 21.52
C PHE A 34 -13.90 -3.60 20.07
N SER A 35 -14.34 -2.49 19.48
CA SER A 35 -13.94 -2.12 18.12
C SER A 35 -13.50 -0.66 18.07
N TRP A 36 -12.49 -0.37 17.24
CA TRP A 36 -12.04 1.00 16.99
C TRP A 36 -11.50 1.15 15.58
N ILE A 37 -11.49 2.39 15.12
CA ILE A 37 -10.98 2.75 13.80
C ILE A 37 -9.75 3.64 13.99
N CYS A 38 -8.70 3.35 13.24
CA CYS A 38 -7.48 4.12 13.24
C CYS A 38 -7.09 4.50 11.81
N THR A 39 -6.84 5.79 11.59
CA THR A 39 -6.29 6.30 10.32
C THR A 39 -4.93 6.92 10.65
N PRO A 40 -3.82 6.20 10.45
CA PRO A 40 -2.49 6.72 10.76
C PRO A 40 -2.19 7.99 9.99
N LYS A 41 -1.60 8.97 10.66
CA LYS A 41 -1.09 10.16 10.00
C LYS A 41 0.13 9.79 9.16
N ARG A 42 0.22 10.39 7.99
CA ARG A 42 1.38 10.18 7.11
C ARG A 42 2.65 10.72 7.76
N LEU A 43 3.76 10.04 7.49
CA LEU A 43 5.07 10.49 7.91
C LEU A 43 5.54 11.62 6.98
N PHE A 44 6.21 12.62 7.55
CA PHE A 44 6.82 13.72 6.79
C PHE A 44 7.75 13.20 5.66
N PHE A 45 8.49 12.15 5.91
CA PHE A 45 9.40 11.55 4.92
C PHE A 45 8.68 10.97 3.69
N GLU A 46 7.46 10.48 3.82
CA GLU A 46 6.66 9.97 2.69
C GLU A 46 6.27 11.13 1.77
N GLU A 47 5.83 12.25 2.33
CA GLU A 47 5.48 13.46 1.57
C GLU A 47 6.72 14.08 0.92
N LEU A 48 7.85 14.13 1.64
CA LEU A 48 9.12 14.61 1.12
C LEU A 48 9.61 13.75 -0.05
N HIS A 49 9.48 12.42 0.05
CA HIS A 49 9.87 11.51 -1.03
C HIS A 49 9.06 11.75 -2.31
N VAL A 50 7.74 11.93 -2.18
CA VAL A 50 6.87 12.25 -3.33
C VAL A 50 7.26 13.60 -3.94
N LEU A 51 7.52 14.61 -3.12
CA LEU A 51 7.96 15.93 -3.58
C LEU A 51 9.29 15.84 -4.35
N LEU A 52 10.26 15.09 -3.84
CA LEU A 52 11.55 14.88 -4.52
C LEU A 52 11.37 14.16 -5.86
N MET A 53 10.49 13.17 -5.93
CA MET A 53 10.17 12.47 -7.18
C MET A 53 9.51 13.36 -8.23
N ILE A 54 8.77 14.41 -7.82
CA ILE A 54 8.14 15.37 -8.74
C ILE A 54 9.15 16.42 -9.21
N VAL A 55 10.05 16.89 -8.32
CA VAL A 55 10.87 18.07 -8.58
C VAL A 55 12.25 17.72 -9.15
N VAL A 56 12.91 16.69 -8.61
CA VAL A 56 14.33 16.42 -8.95
C VAL A 56 14.52 15.99 -10.41
N PRO A 57 13.74 15.06 -10.99
CA PRO A 57 13.97 14.65 -12.37
C PRO A 57 13.79 15.79 -13.38
N PRO A 58 12.71 16.63 -13.35
CA PRO A 58 12.61 17.77 -14.24
C PRO A 58 13.80 18.75 -14.09
N LEU A 59 14.24 19.01 -12.84
CA LEU A 59 15.36 19.92 -12.58
C LEU A 59 16.64 19.42 -13.24
N LEU A 60 16.93 18.11 -13.14
CA LEU A 60 18.12 17.51 -13.78
C LEU A 60 18.08 17.59 -15.31
N PHE A 61 16.90 17.65 -15.92
CA PHE A 61 16.75 17.84 -17.36
C PHE A 61 16.88 19.30 -17.78
N ILE A 62 16.46 20.25 -16.92
CA ILE A 62 16.51 21.70 -17.23
C ILE A 62 17.94 22.26 -17.11
N LEU A 63 18.72 21.82 -16.10
CA LEU A 63 20.03 22.36 -15.79
C LEU A 63 21.06 22.30 -16.94
N PRO A 64 21.16 21.26 -17.77
CA PRO A 64 22.13 21.18 -18.86
C PRO A 64 21.70 21.88 -20.18
N MET A 65 20.56 22.55 -20.23
CA MET A 65 19.98 23.09 -21.47
C MET A 65 20.37 24.57 -21.64
N GLU A 66 21.12 24.89 -22.70
CA GLU A 66 21.69 26.23 -22.95
C GLU A 66 20.85 27.13 -23.91
N GLU A 67 19.76 26.71 -24.53
CA GLU A 67 19.05 27.47 -25.53
C GLU A 67 17.54 27.67 -25.29
N ASP A 68 16.98 28.78 -25.85
CA ASP A 68 15.62 29.28 -25.61
C ASP A 68 14.47 28.33 -25.95
N ASP A 69 14.68 27.35 -26.84
CA ASP A 69 13.67 26.36 -27.22
C ASP A 69 13.37 25.31 -26.12
N ASN A 70 14.14 25.34 -25.06
CA ASN A 70 14.13 24.31 -24.02
C ASN A 70 12.98 24.45 -23.03
N PHE A 71 12.33 25.60 -22.93
CA PHE A 71 11.23 25.83 -22.00
C PHE A 71 10.04 24.89 -22.28
N ILE A 72 9.71 24.62 -23.55
CA ILE A 72 8.61 23.73 -23.91
C ILE A 72 8.92 22.29 -23.47
N TYR A 73 10.14 21.81 -23.74
CA TYR A 73 10.55 20.47 -23.32
C TYR A 73 10.59 20.36 -21.78
N ALA A 74 11.12 21.36 -21.11
CA ALA A 74 11.13 21.43 -19.65
C ALA A 74 9.71 21.38 -19.06
N PHE A 75 8.79 22.11 -19.64
CA PHE A 75 7.38 22.11 -19.21
C PHE A 75 6.73 20.75 -19.46
N ILE A 76 6.97 20.12 -20.61
CA ILE A 76 6.43 18.79 -20.93
C ILE A 76 6.97 17.76 -19.90
N PHE A 77 8.29 17.76 -19.64
CA PHE A 77 8.88 16.88 -18.65
C PHE A 77 8.31 17.12 -17.24
N PHE A 78 8.17 18.38 -16.85
CA PHE A 78 7.54 18.72 -15.56
C PHE A 78 6.12 18.15 -15.46
N VAL A 79 5.30 18.31 -16.47
CA VAL A 79 3.92 17.78 -16.49
C VAL A 79 3.93 16.26 -16.39
N ILE A 80 4.80 15.57 -17.13
CA ILE A 80 4.92 14.10 -17.09
C ILE A 80 5.30 13.65 -15.68
N PHE A 81 6.35 14.21 -15.08
CA PHE A 81 6.80 13.82 -13.76
C PHE A 81 5.83 14.21 -12.65
N PHE A 82 5.12 15.33 -12.80
CA PHE A 82 4.05 15.73 -11.91
C PHE A 82 2.89 14.71 -11.91
N LEU A 83 2.43 14.30 -13.08
CA LEU A 83 1.38 13.28 -13.21
C LEU A 83 1.86 11.92 -12.68
N PHE A 84 3.11 11.57 -12.94
CA PHE A 84 3.72 10.35 -12.41
C PHE A 84 3.85 10.39 -10.89
N GLY A 85 4.26 11.51 -10.31
CA GLY A 85 4.34 11.72 -8.87
C GLY A 85 2.97 11.63 -8.19
N LEU A 86 1.93 12.22 -8.80
CA LEU A 86 0.56 12.09 -8.31
C LEU A 86 0.10 10.62 -8.35
N TYR A 87 0.35 9.92 -9.48
CA TYR A 87 0.02 8.50 -9.59
C TYR A 87 0.75 7.68 -8.52
N TYR A 88 2.05 7.90 -8.35
CA TYR A 88 2.88 7.23 -7.35
C TYR A 88 2.38 7.46 -5.92
N ARG A 89 2.01 8.71 -5.59
CA ARG A 89 1.43 9.07 -4.30
C ARG A 89 0.15 8.30 -4.00
N PHE A 90 -0.74 8.19 -4.97
CA PHE A 90 -2.04 7.54 -4.79
C PHE A 90 -1.99 6.02 -4.92
N THR A 91 -0.89 5.45 -5.41
CA THR A 91 -0.72 4.01 -5.58
C THR A 91 0.13 3.39 -4.48
N ILE A 92 1.25 4.02 -4.13
CA ILE A 92 2.21 3.47 -3.16
C ILE A 92 1.98 4.04 -1.75
N PHE A 93 1.82 5.37 -1.65
CA PHE A 93 1.61 6.06 -0.38
C PHE A 93 0.14 6.40 -0.13
N GLN A 94 -0.76 5.50 -0.47
CA GLN A 94 -2.18 5.72 -0.23
C GLN A 94 -2.51 5.71 1.27
N PRO A 95 -3.42 6.61 1.72
CA PRO A 95 -3.90 6.56 3.09
C PRO A 95 -4.68 5.27 3.30
N LYS A 96 -4.45 4.62 4.44
CA LYS A 96 -5.15 3.41 4.83
C LYS A 96 -5.93 3.67 6.10
N THR A 97 -7.13 3.10 6.19
CA THR A 97 -7.96 3.08 7.38
C THR A 97 -7.96 1.66 7.92
N TYR A 98 -7.66 1.53 9.19
CA TYR A 98 -7.63 0.26 9.92
C TYR A 98 -8.84 0.19 10.82
N SER A 99 -9.66 -0.81 10.65
CA SER A 99 -10.79 -1.13 11.53
C SER A 99 -10.43 -2.36 12.34
N TYR A 100 -10.27 -2.21 13.64
CA TYR A 100 -9.86 -3.26 14.57
C TYR A 100 -11.05 -3.78 15.36
N GLU A 101 -11.07 -5.08 15.58
CA GLU A 101 -12.04 -5.80 16.43
C GLU A 101 -11.28 -6.67 17.41
N LEU A 102 -11.37 -6.33 18.68
CA LEU A 102 -10.81 -7.12 19.76
C LEU A 102 -11.82 -8.20 20.17
N THR A 103 -11.36 -9.43 20.24
CA THR A 103 -12.12 -10.59 20.71
C THR A 103 -11.42 -11.23 21.91
N LYS A 104 -12.05 -12.21 22.56
CA LYS A 104 -11.40 -13.01 23.63
C LYS A 104 -10.23 -13.86 23.14
N VAL A 105 -10.17 -14.14 21.85
CA VAL A 105 -9.22 -15.07 21.23
C VAL A 105 -8.08 -14.35 20.53
N GLY A 106 -8.35 -13.14 20.03
CA GLY A 106 -7.37 -12.38 19.26
C GLY A 106 -7.94 -11.06 18.74
N ILE A 107 -7.23 -10.47 17.80
CA ILE A 107 -7.63 -9.24 17.12
C ILE A 107 -7.85 -9.56 15.64
N ARG A 108 -8.99 -9.18 15.13
CA ARG A 108 -9.25 -9.10 13.68
C ARG A 108 -9.11 -7.65 13.26
N TYR A 109 -8.56 -7.40 12.10
CA TYR A 109 -8.59 -6.06 11.56
C TYR A 109 -8.73 -6.06 10.05
N THR A 110 -9.38 -5.02 9.58
CA THR A 110 -9.62 -4.76 8.17
C THR A 110 -8.81 -3.54 7.78
N ILE A 111 -8.07 -3.65 6.69
CA ILE A 111 -7.31 -2.55 6.10
C ILE A 111 -8.05 -2.10 4.84
N GLU A 112 -8.50 -0.87 4.83
CA GLU A 112 -9.14 -0.27 3.66
C GLU A 112 -8.33 0.88 3.10
N GLU A 113 -8.18 0.91 1.78
CA GLU A 113 -7.58 2.02 1.07
C GLU A 113 -8.53 3.22 1.10
N ASN A 114 -8.06 4.36 1.64
CA ASN A 114 -8.84 5.59 1.74
C ASN A 114 -8.54 6.54 0.56
N VAL A 115 -8.72 6.02 -0.66
CA VAL A 115 -8.57 6.77 -1.91
C VAL A 115 -9.93 6.91 -2.57
N HIS A 116 -10.20 8.09 -3.12
CA HIS A 116 -11.48 8.36 -3.75
C HIS A 116 -11.69 7.50 -5.01
N GLU A 117 -12.89 6.97 -5.20
CA GLU A 117 -13.26 6.07 -6.31
C GLU A 117 -12.93 6.67 -7.71
N SER A 118 -12.98 8.00 -7.83
CA SER A 118 -12.60 8.69 -9.08
C SER A 118 -11.17 8.44 -9.50
N PHE A 119 -10.23 8.23 -8.55
CA PHE A 119 -8.86 7.89 -8.87
C PHE A 119 -8.76 6.51 -9.54
N TYR A 120 -9.48 5.53 -9.01
CA TYR A 120 -9.52 4.18 -9.60
C TYR A 120 -10.18 4.20 -10.98
N LYS A 121 -11.23 5.00 -11.18
CA LYS A 121 -11.86 5.20 -12.50
C LYS A 121 -10.88 5.81 -13.49
N PHE A 122 -10.16 6.85 -13.09
CA PHE A 122 -9.14 7.50 -13.90
C PHE A 122 -7.98 6.55 -14.24
N SER A 123 -7.46 5.83 -13.26
CA SER A 123 -6.41 4.82 -13.44
C SER A 123 -6.84 3.74 -14.47
N ARG A 124 -8.07 3.22 -14.32
CA ARG A 124 -8.61 2.22 -15.26
C ARG A 124 -8.77 2.77 -16.68
N ALA A 125 -9.26 4.02 -16.81
CA ALA A 125 -9.37 4.68 -18.12
C ALA A 125 -8.00 4.91 -18.76
N GLY A 126 -7.03 5.39 -17.97
CA GLY A 126 -5.63 5.57 -18.40
C GLY A 126 -4.98 4.27 -18.85
N GLY A 127 -5.21 3.17 -18.11
CA GLY A 127 -4.74 1.84 -18.48
C GLY A 127 -5.30 1.36 -19.83
N LYS A 128 -6.60 1.54 -20.07
CA LYS A 128 -7.23 1.19 -21.36
C LYS A 128 -6.69 2.04 -22.51
N PHE A 129 -6.51 3.33 -22.28
CA PHE A 129 -5.94 4.26 -23.27
C PHE A 129 -4.48 3.89 -23.60
N ALA A 130 -3.66 3.62 -22.61
CA ALA A 130 -2.27 3.17 -22.79
C ALA A 130 -2.19 1.85 -23.55
N ALA A 131 -3.11 0.91 -23.29
CA ALA A 131 -3.20 -0.34 -24.05
C ALA A 131 -3.52 -0.08 -25.53
N GLY A 132 -4.46 0.82 -25.82
CA GLY A 132 -4.80 1.23 -27.19
C GLY A 132 -3.59 1.83 -27.93
N ILE A 133 -2.88 2.78 -27.30
CA ILE A 133 -1.65 3.37 -27.85
C ILE A 133 -0.58 2.29 -28.11
N SER A 134 -0.41 1.35 -27.20
CA SER A 134 0.58 0.27 -27.35
C SER A 134 0.28 -0.61 -28.58
N VAL A 135 -1.00 -0.92 -28.81
CA VAL A 135 -1.43 -1.67 -30.02
C VAL A 135 -1.15 -0.89 -31.30
N ILE A 136 -1.48 0.40 -31.31
CA ILE A 136 -1.21 1.29 -32.46
C ILE A 136 0.30 1.35 -32.73
N ALA A 137 1.12 1.51 -31.68
CA ALA A 137 2.58 1.55 -31.81
C ALA A 137 3.13 0.27 -32.46
N VAL A 138 2.61 -0.91 -32.10
CA VAL A 138 3.01 -2.17 -32.72
C VAL A 138 2.66 -2.22 -34.24
N ILE A 139 1.50 -1.68 -34.62
CA ILE A 139 1.07 -1.65 -36.02
C ILE A 139 2.00 -0.75 -36.83
N PHE A 140 2.38 0.43 -36.31
CA PHE A 140 3.19 1.39 -37.07
C PHE A 140 4.70 1.08 -37.04
N PHE A 141 5.24 0.59 -35.92
CA PHE A 141 6.66 0.36 -35.74
C PHE A 141 7.07 -1.12 -35.82
N GLY A 142 6.09 -2.02 -36.06
CA GLY A 142 6.33 -3.44 -36.25
C GLY A 142 6.78 -4.18 -34.97
N PRO A 143 7.34 -5.40 -35.13
CA PRO A 143 7.70 -6.28 -34.01
C PRO A 143 8.73 -5.68 -33.04
N LEU A 144 9.56 -4.75 -33.49
CA LEU A 144 10.56 -4.08 -32.63
C LEU A 144 9.89 -3.29 -31.52
N ALA A 145 8.69 -2.74 -31.78
CA ALA A 145 7.91 -2.04 -30.77
C ALA A 145 7.40 -2.98 -29.65
N LEU A 146 7.34 -4.30 -29.86
CA LEU A 146 6.88 -5.25 -28.85
C LEU A 146 7.77 -5.27 -27.61
N ALA A 147 9.06 -4.99 -27.74
CA ALA A 147 9.96 -4.94 -26.58
C ALA A 147 9.56 -3.85 -25.58
N GLY A 148 9.21 -2.64 -26.07
CA GLY A 148 8.70 -1.56 -25.23
C GLY A 148 7.20 -1.65 -24.95
N ALA A 149 6.40 -2.00 -25.98
CA ALA A 149 4.95 -2.12 -25.87
C ALA A 149 4.53 -3.27 -24.93
N GLY A 150 5.32 -4.35 -24.83
CA GLY A 150 5.03 -5.46 -23.92
C GLY A 150 5.00 -5.02 -22.46
N ALA A 151 6.01 -4.26 -22.01
CA ALA A 151 6.03 -3.68 -20.66
C ALA A 151 4.87 -2.69 -20.47
N GLY A 152 4.58 -1.86 -21.49
CA GLY A 152 3.44 -0.93 -21.49
C GLY A 152 2.09 -1.65 -21.34
N LEU A 153 1.88 -2.75 -22.06
CA LEU A 153 0.65 -3.56 -21.98
C LEU A 153 0.48 -4.23 -20.61
N LEU A 154 1.56 -4.76 -20.01
CA LEU A 154 1.51 -5.32 -18.65
C LEU A 154 1.14 -4.24 -17.63
N HIS A 155 1.74 -3.06 -17.72
CA HIS A 155 1.41 -1.95 -16.85
C HIS A 155 -0.03 -1.46 -17.08
N ALA A 156 -0.47 -1.35 -18.32
CA ALA A 156 -1.84 -0.98 -18.69
C ALA A 156 -2.86 -1.98 -18.14
N LYS A 157 -2.54 -3.29 -18.17
CA LYS A 157 -3.37 -4.34 -17.58
C LYS A 157 -3.47 -4.18 -16.05
N ALA A 158 -2.35 -3.92 -15.37
CA ALA A 158 -2.34 -3.66 -13.93
C ALA A 158 -3.19 -2.44 -13.58
N MET A 159 -3.05 -1.33 -14.30
CA MET A 159 -3.86 -0.12 -14.12
C MET A 159 -5.34 -0.35 -14.43
N SER A 160 -5.69 -1.07 -15.50
CA SER A 160 -7.08 -1.34 -15.88
C SER A 160 -7.84 -2.19 -14.85
N ASN A 161 -7.11 -2.97 -14.06
CA ASN A 161 -7.65 -3.81 -13.00
C ASN A 161 -7.56 -3.16 -11.60
N HIS A 162 -7.06 -1.94 -11.53
CA HIS A 162 -6.88 -1.25 -10.25
C HIS A 162 -8.23 -0.98 -9.58
N ARG A 163 -8.42 -1.52 -8.38
CA ARG A 163 -9.65 -1.41 -7.57
C ARG A 163 -9.27 -1.16 -6.13
N LYS A 164 -10.18 -0.53 -5.39
CA LYS A 164 -10.07 -0.42 -3.94
C LYS A 164 -9.86 -1.82 -3.34
N ARG A 165 -8.82 -1.96 -2.54
CA ARG A 165 -8.48 -3.22 -1.90
C ARG A 165 -8.89 -3.17 -0.44
N THR A 166 -9.52 -4.24 0.00
CA THR A 166 -9.82 -4.49 1.40
C THR A 166 -9.07 -5.76 1.79
N GLU A 167 -8.18 -5.62 2.76
CA GLU A 167 -7.39 -6.73 3.29
C GLU A 167 -7.93 -7.09 4.67
N TYR A 168 -8.09 -8.38 4.94
CA TYR A 168 -8.47 -8.91 6.23
C TYR A 168 -7.27 -9.59 6.85
N GLU A 169 -6.95 -9.20 8.06
CA GLU A 169 -5.84 -9.73 8.81
C GLU A 169 -6.32 -10.20 10.19
N GLU A 170 -5.74 -11.28 10.66
CA GLU A 170 -6.06 -11.89 11.94
C GLU A 170 -4.79 -12.04 12.76
N TYR A 171 -4.83 -11.61 14.00
CA TYR A 171 -3.73 -11.74 14.94
C TYR A 171 -4.19 -12.43 16.21
N ILE A 172 -3.62 -13.59 16.49
CA ILE A 172 -3.90 -14.34 17.72
C ILE A 172 -3.13 -13.72 18.87
N ILE A 173 -3.83 -13.32 19.92
CA ILE A 173 -3.19 -12.80 21.11
C ILE A 173 -2.71 -13.98 21.97
N PRO A 174 -1.41 -14.08 22.29
CA PRO A 174 -0.92 -15.02 23.28
C PRO A 174 -1.53 -14.69 24.64
N ASN A 175 -1.58 -15.68 25.56
CA ASN A 175 -2.19 -15.52 26.86
C ASN A 175 -1.53 -14.44 27.73
N SER A 176 -0.25 -14.14 27.44
CA SER A 176 0.47 -13.02 28.06
C SER A 176 1.04 -12.11 26.97
N PHE A 177 0.84 -10.81 27.09
CA PHE A 177 1.42 -9.82 26.19
C PHE A 177 1.68 -8.51 26.93
N ARG A 178 2.73 -7.81 26.47
CA ARG A 178 3.04 -6.45 26.97
C ARG A 178 2.52 -5.43 25.98
N VAL A 179 1.75 -4.49 26.48
CA VAL A 179 1.28 -3.35 25.68
C VAL A 179 2.33 -2.24 25.76
N ARG A 180 2.90 -1.85 24.63
CA ARG A 180 3.77 -0.68 24.52
C ARG A 180 3.11 0.35 23.63
N TYR A 181 2.82 1.51 24.16
CA TYR A 181 2.37 2.64 23.37
C TYR A 181 3.55 3.43 22.82
N GLN A 182 3.65 3.52 21.50
CA GLN A 182 4.67 4.34 20.83
C GLN A 182 4.07 5.70 20.44
N HIS A 183 4.32 6.70 21.27
CA HIS A 183 3.74 8.04 21.14
C HIS A 183 4.07 8.71 19.79
N SER A 184 5.29 8.57 19.31
CA SER A 184 5.75 9.17 18.03
C SER A 184 4.98 8.68 16.80
N ARG A 185 4.50 7.45 16.81
CA ARG A 185 3.72 6.83 15.71
C ARG A 185 2.25 6.67 16.03
N GLN A 186 1.81 7.02 17.25
CA GLN A 186 0.46 6.77 17.74
C GLN A 186 0.02 5.30 17.56
N GLN A 187 0.94 4.38 17.77
CA GLN A 187 0.75 2.95 17.59
C GLN A 187 0.84 2.22 18.93
N VAL A 188 0.06 1.18 19.05
CA VAL A 188 0.14 0.21 20.15
C VAL A 188 0.86 -1.02 19.63
N ALA A 189 1.98 -1.38 20.27
CA ALA A 189 2.67 -2.62 19.99
C ALA A 189 2.31 -3.64 21.07
N LEU A 190 1.89 -4.82 20.65
CA LEU A 190 1.68 -5.97 21.50
C LEU A 190 2.92 -6.86 21.36
N ASN A 191 3.69 -6.98 22.43
CA ASN A 191 4.85 -7.88 22.45
C ASN A 191 4.48 -9.12 23.26
N PRO A 192 4.77 -10.33 22.74
CA PRO A 192 4.57 -11.59 23.46
C PRO A 192 5.43 -11.69 24.68
#